data_7108298e417e7c3121112f31cd96550d
#
_entry.id   7108298e417e7c3121112f31cd96550d
#
_cell.length_a   1.000
_cell.length_b   1.000
_cell.length_c   1.000
_cell.angle_alpha   90.00
_cell.angle_beta   90.00
_cell.angle_gamma   90.00
#
_symmetry.space_group_name_H-M   'P 1'
#
loop_
_entity.id
_entity.type
_entity.pdbx_description
1 polymer ?
#
loop_
_entity_poly.entity_id
_entity_poly.type
_entity_poly.pdbx_seq_one_letter_code
_entity_poly.pdbx_strand_id
1 'polypeptide(L)'
;SKWILDFDTKDWNLINKYLEIVYKCRPDGIKVNTFIKTINGIHAITDPFDLGQFKQELAIAKLDNIDIHKDNPTILYYSNE
;
A
#
# COMPACT_ATOMS: atom_id res chain seq x y z
N SER A 1 -4.43 2.23 14.09
CA SER A 1 -5.15 1.64 12.99
C SER A 1 -4.22 1.35 11.83
N LYS A 2 -4.62 0.43 10.97
CA LYS A 2 -3.83 0.01 9.83
C LYS A 2 -4.53 0.38 8.54
N TRP A 3 -3.74 0.60 7.50
CA TRP A 3 -4.26 0.84 6.16
C TRP A 3 -4.04 -0.40 5.30
N ILE A 4 -4.85 -0.55 4.26
CA ILE A 4 -4.71 -1.62 3.27
C ILE A 4 -4.46 -0.95 1.93
N LEU A 5 -3.31 -1.24 1.32
CA LEU A 5 -3.00 -0.84 -0.03
C LEU A 5 -3.41 -1.98 -0.96
N ASP A 6 -4.34 -1.72 -1.85
CA ASP A 6 -4.92 -2.74 -2.73
C ASP A 6 -4.25 -2.68 -4.10
N PHE A 7 -3.35 -3.61 -4.35
CA PHE A 7 -2.69 -3.74 -5.65
C PHE A 7 -3.41 -4.77 -6.50
N ASP A 8 -3.92 -4.35 -7.65
CA ASP A 8 -4.60 -5.21 -8.62
C ASP A 8 -3.61 -5.95 -9.53
N THR A 9 -2.49 -6.34 -8.97
CA THR A 9 -1.44 -7.01 -9.72
C THR A 9 -0.63 -7.89 -8.79
N LYS A 10 0.03 -8.89 -9.35
CA LYS A 10 1.00 -9.72 -8.63
C LYS A 10 2.42 -9.47 -9.12
N ASP A 11 2.60 -8.42 -9.92
CA ASP A 11 3.91 -8.01 -10.42
C ASP A 11 4.68 -7.29 -9.30
N TRP A 12 5.57 -8.01 -8.64
CA TRP A 12 6.34 -7.46 -7.53
C TRP A 12 7.29 -6.34 -7.96
N ASN A 13 7.73 -6.31 -9.22
CA ASN A 13 8.53 -5.20 -9.69
C ASN A 13 7.73 -3.90 -9.65
N LEU A 14 6.48 -3.96 -10.07
CA LEU A 14 5.59 -2.80 -10.01
C LEU A 14 5.23 -2.45 -8.57
N ILE A 15 4.85 -3.44 -7.78
CA ILE A 15 4.49 -3.23 -6.37
C ILE A 15 5.64 -2.57 -5.62
N ASN A 16 6.87 -3.02 -5.85
CA ASN A 16 8.04 -2.46 -5.17
C ASN A 16 8.26 -0.99 -5.50
N LYS A 17 7.89 -0.52 -6.69
CA LYS A 17 7.96 0.91 -7.00
C LYS A 17 7.07 1.73 -6.07
N TYR A 18 5.85 1.24 -5.80
CA TYR A 18 4.95 1.89 -4.85
C TYR A 18 5.49 1.82 -3.42
N LEU A 19 6.05 0.68 -3.03
CA LEU A 19 6.55 0.51 -1.67
C LEU A 19 7.76 1.40 -1.38
N GLU A 20 8.61 1.64 -2.38
CA GLU A 20 9.72 2.59 -2.25
C GLU A 20 9.19 3.99 -1.96
N ILE A 21 8.09 4.38 -2.59
CA ILE A 21 7.46 5.67 -2.35
C ILE A 21 6.87 5.71 -0.94
N VAL A 22 6.19 4.66 -0.52
CA VAL A 22 5.66 4.57 0.84
C VAL A 22 6.78 4.73 1.87
N TYR A 23 7.93 4.10 1.62
CA TYR A 23 9.08 4.19 2.51
C TYR A 23 9.54 5.63 2.70
N LYS A 24 9.51 6.42 1.62
CA LYS A 24 9.95 7.82 1.64
C LYS A 24 8.95 8.76 2.30
N CYS A 25 7.67 8.38 2.34
CA CYS A 25 6.64 9.24 2.90
C CYS A 25 6.78 9.37 4.41
N ARG A 26 6.43 10.53 4.93
CA ARG A 26 6.44 10.74 6.38
C ARG A 26 5.37 9.89 7.06
N PRO A 27 5.64 9.33 8.22
CA PRO A 27 6.96 9.31 8.88
C PRO A 27 7.93 8.42 8.13
N ASP A 28 9.20 8.79 8.10
CA ASP A 28 10.23 8.04 7.41
C ASP A 28 10.31 6.61 7.95
N GLY A 29 10.72 5.70 7.07
CA GLY A 29 11.01 4.34 7.48
C GLY A 29 10.00 3.33 6.98
N ILE A 30 10.15 2.11 7.47
CA ILE A 30 9.34 0.96 7.07
C ILE A 30 7.96 1.07 7.70
N LYS A 31 6.93 1.04 6.86
CA LYS A 31 5.54 1.12 7.30
C LYS A 31 4.73 -0.12 6.93
N VAL A 32 5.29 -0.96 6.07
CA VAL A 32 4.62 -2.18 5.64
C VAL A 32 4.77 -3.26 6.71
N ASN A 33 3.65 -3.79 7.17
CA ASN A 33 3.63 -4.80 8.21
C ASN A 33 3.59 -6.22 7.63
N THR A 34 2.76 -6.43 6.60
CA THR A 34 2.60 -7.74 6.00
C THR A 34 1.91 -7.62 4.65
N PHE A 35 1.92 -8.72 3.90
CA PHE A 35 1.23 -8.83 2.63
C PHE A 35 0.24 -9.99 2.69
N ILE A 36 -0.87 -9.83 2.01
CA ILE A 36 -1.89 -10.86 1.88
C ILE A 36 -2.19 -11.05 0.40
N LYS A 37 -2.05 -12.27 -0.09
CA LYS A 37 -2.42 -12.58 -1.48
C LYS A 37 -3.93 -12.63 -1.61
N THR A 38 -4.43 -12.02 -2.68
CA THR A 38 -5.83 -12.11 -3.04
C THR A 38 -5.93 -12.82 -4.40
N ILE A 39 -7.15 -13.04 -4.85
CA ILE A 39 -7.36 -13.72 -6.15
C ILE A 39 -6.70 -12.93 -7.28
N ASN A 40 -6.85 -11.61 -7.26
CA ASN A 40 -6.43 -10.75 -8.37
C ASN A 40 -5.18 -9.93 -8.09
N GLY A 41 -4.62 -10.02 -6.89
CA GLY A 41 -3.50 -9.15 -6.55
C GLY A 41 -2.93 -9.39 -5.18
N ILE A 42 -2.46 -8.28 -4.59
CA ILE A 42 -1.78 -8.27 -3.30
C ILE A 42 -2.35 -7.14 -2.46
N HIS A 43 -2.64 -7.42 -1.20
CA HIS A 43 -2.93 -6.38 -0.21
C HIS A 43 -1.71 -6.17 0.67
N ALA A 44 -1.23 -4.93 0.75
CA ALA A 44 -0.18 -4.58 1.70
C ALA A 44 -0.83 -3.92 2.92
N ILE A 45 -0.55 -4.45 4.09
CA ILE A 45 -1.04 -3.91 5.35
C ILE A 45 0.03 -2.99 5.89
N THR A 46 -0.31 -1.71 6.13
CA THR A 46 0.68 -0.72 6.52
C THR A 46 0.22 0.12 7.70
N ASP A 47 1.19 0.75 8.35
CA ASP A 47 0.92 1.88 9.22
C ASP A 47 0.55 3.10 8.35
N PRO A 48 -0.17 4.07 8.90
CA PRO A 48 -0.50 5.29 8.18
C PRO A 48 0.72 6.10 7.75
N PHE A 49 0.60 6.80 6.64
CA PHE A 49 1.65 7.68 6.14
C PHE A 49 1.02 8.89 5.44
N ASP A 50 1.86 9.85 5.04
CA ASP A 50 1.41 11.10 4.42
C ASP A 50 0.90 10.83 2.99
N LEU A 51 -0.42 10.78 2.83
CA LEU A 51 -1.05 10.53 1.53
C LEU A 51 -0.84 11.65 0.53
N GLY A 52 -0.77 12.90 0.99
CA GLY A 52 -0.50 14.02 0.10
C GLY A 52 0.86 13.86 -0.56
N GLN A 53 1.86 13.53 0.24
CA GLN A 53 3.20 13.27 -0.25
C GLN A 53 3.21 12.05 -1.18
N PHE A 54 2.51 10.98 -0.81
CA PHE A 54 2.42 9.77 -1.62
C PHE A 54 1.88 10.08 -3.01
N LYS A 55 0.78 10.83 -3.09
CA LYS A 55 0.17 11.17 -4.38
C LYS A 55 1.08 12.03 -5.24
N GLN A 56 1.80 12.98 -4.63
CA GLN A 56 2.77 13.80 -5.34
C GLN A 56 3.89 12.93 -5.93
N GLU A 57 4.41 12.00 -5.15
CA GLU A 57 5.49 11.13 -5.62
C GLU A 57 5.01 10.17 -6.71
N LEU A 58 3.77 9.69 -6.62
CA LEU A 58 3.19 8.87 -7.70
C LEU A 58 3.15 9.67 -9.01
N ALA A 59 2.72 10.92 -8.94
CA ALA A 59 2.64 11.77 -10.12
C ALA A 59 4.02 11.99 -10.74
N ILE A 60 5.02 12.23 -9.93
CA ILE A 60 6.40 12.41 -10.39
C ILE A 60 6.91 11.14 -11.07
N ALA A 61 6.61 9.98 -10.48
CA ALA A 61 7.02 8.69 -11.00
C ALA A 61 6.14 8.20 -12.16
N LYS A 62 5.06 8.91 -12.46
CA LYS A 62 4.09 8.55 -13.50
C LYS A 62 3.44 7.19 -13.22
N LEU A 63 3.18 6.93 -11.95
CA LEU A 63 2.47 5.73 -11.52
C LEU A 63 1.00 6.07 -11.25
N ASP A 64 0.12 5.13 -11.57
CA ASP A 64 -1.31 5.28 -11.30
C ASP A 64 -1.60 5.23 -9.81
N ASN A 65 -2.71 5.86 -9.42
CA ASN A 65 -3.20 5.73 -8.05
C ASN A 65 -3.63 4.30 -7.78
N ILE A 66 -3.56 3.93 -6.51
CA ILE A 66 -4.06 2.65 -6.03
C ILE A 66 -5.14 2.92 -4.97
N ASP A 67 -6.00 1.95 -4.76
CA ASP A 67 -6.99 2.03 -3.69
C ASP A 67 -6.32 1.84 -2.34
N ILE A 68 -6.65 2.73 -1.40
CA ILE A 68 -6.15 2.66 -0.03
C ILE A 68 -7.36 2.69 0.89
N HIS A 69 -7.52 1.62 1.67
CA HIS A 69 -8.58 1.50 2.66
C HIS A 69 -8.01 1.87 4.03
N LYS A 70 -8.54 2.95 4.62
CA LYS A 70 -8.04 3.49 5.89
C LYS A 70 -8.95 3.10 7.03
N ASP A 71 -8.34 2.88 8.20
CA ASP A 71 -9.08 2.64 9.44
C ASP A 71 -10.14 1.54 9.31
N ASN A 72 -9.79 0.49 8.61
CA ASN A 72 -10.72 -0.57 8.29
C ASN A 72 -10.79 -1.60 9.42
N PRO A 73 -11.88 -1.65 10.18
CA PRO A 73 -12.00 -2.61 11.27
C PRO A 73 -12.11 -4.05 10.78
N THR A 74 -12.35 -4.26 9.49
CA THR A 74 -12.51 -5.59 8.92
C THR A 74 -11.20 -6.15 8.39
N ILE A 75 -10.08 -5.53 8.70
CA ILE A 75 -8.77 -5.97 8.22
C ILE A 75 -8.51 -7.44 8.51
N LEU A 76 -9.05 -7.96 9.61
CA LEU A 76 -8.85 -9.36 9.99
C LEU A 76 -9.43 -10.36 8.99
N TYR A 77 -10.39 -9.94 8.19
CA TYR A 77 -11.02 -10.81 7.20
C TYR A 77 -10.08 -11.14 6.05
N TYR A 78 -9.09 -10.30 5.81
CA TYR A 78 -8.15 -10.50 4.71
C TYR A 78 -7.17 -11.62 4.99
N SER A 79 -6.98 -11.97 6.24
CA SER A 79 -6.08 -13.07 6.60
C SER A 79 -6.60 -14.44 6.16
N ASN A 80 -7.86 -14.51 5.76
CA ASN A 80 -8.51 -15.75 5.34
C ASN A 80 -8.53 -15.97 3.83
N GLU A 81 -7.95 -15.06 3.06
CA GLU A 81 -7.93 -15.19 1.60
C GLU A 81 -6.81 -16.06 1.06
#